data_3e4bbbb314ab95cba90f8eb2b53dead2
#
_entry.id   3e4bbbb314ab95cba90f8eb2b53dead2
#
_cell.length_a   1.000
_cell.length_b   1.000
_cell.length_c   1.000
_cell.angle_alpha   90.00
_cell.angle_beta   90.00
_cell.angle_gamma   90.00
#
_symmetry.space_group_name_H-M   'P 1'
#
loop_
_entity.id
_entity.type
_entity.pdbx_description
1 polymer ?
#
loop_
_entity_poly.entity_id
_entity_poly.type
_entity_poly.pdbx_seq_one_letter_code
_entity_poly.pdbx_strand_id
1 'polypeptide(L)' 'MEVVKALAALQPLYNKDNIEIVTEDGARVRGLVKSMKTTQALTKPSVKIQRADGEIVKITFDTITEILDHNPA' A
#
# COMPACT_ATOMS: atom_id res chain seq x y z
N MET A 1 -7.75 6.42 -4.86
CA MET A 1 -7.01 6.03 -6.11
C MET A 1 -7.74 4.86 -6.74
N GLU A 2 -7.85 4.85 -8.04
CA GLU A 2 -8.43 3.71 -8.73
C GLU A 2 -7.59 2.45 -8.49
N VAL A 3 -8.25 1.30 -8.41
CA VAL A 3 -7.57 0.03 -8.14
C VAL A 3 -6.45 -0.24 -9.14
N VAL A 4 -6.71 -0.03 -10.43
CA VAL A 4 -5.71 -0.27 -11.49
C VAL A 4 -4.49 0.62 -11.30
N LYS A 5 -4.70 1.90 -10.99
CA LYS A 5 -3.61 2.84 -10.76
C LYS A 5 -2.81 2.49 -9.51
N ALA A 6 -3.51 2.13 -8.42
CA ALA A 6 -2.85 1.74 -7.18
C ALA A 6 -2.01 0.48 -7.40
N LEU A 7 -2.56 -0.51 -8.10
CA LEU A 7 -1.83 -1.73 -8.39
C LEU A 7 -0.58 -1.46 -9.23
N ALA A 8 -0.71 -0.65 -10.28
CA ALA A 8 0.42 -0.31 -11.14
C ALA A 8 1.52 0.42 -10.36
N ALA A 9 1.15 1.28 -9.42
CA ALA A 9 2.11 2.01 -8.60
C ALA A 9 2.78 1.11 -7.55
N LEU A 10 2.05 0.14 -7.00
CA LEU A 10 2.56 -0.71 -5.92
C LEU A 10 3.32 -1.95 -6.39
N GLN A 11 3.04 -2.46 -7.59
CA GLN A 11 3.71 -3.66 -8.08
C GLN A 11 5.24 -3.54 -8.06
N PRO A 12 5.84 -2.45 -8.59
CA PRO A 12 7.30 -2.33 -8.55
C PRO A 12 7.85 -2.10 -7.14
N LEU A 13 6.97 -1.82 -6.17
CA LEU A 13 7.37 -1.57 -4.79
C LEU A 13 7.19 -2.82 -3.90
N TYR A 14 6.76 -3.93 -4.47
CA TYR A 14 6.55 -5.18 -3.73
C TYR A 14 7.84 -5.59 -3.02
N ASN A 15 7.74 -5.92 -1.74
CA ASN A 15 8.87 -6.29 -0.89
C ASN A 15 9.85 -5.14 -0.61
N LYS A 16 9.48 -3.92 -0.98
CA LYS A 16 10.33 -2.75 -0.78
C LYS A 16 9.95 -2.05 0.52
N ASP A 17 10.95 -1.69 1.32
CA ASP A 17 10.74 -0.95 2.58
C ASP A 17 10.67 0.56 2.31
N ASN A 18 10.36 1.32 3.35
CA ASN A 18 10.28 2.79 3.30
C ASN A 18 9.25 3.32 2.30
N ILE A 19 8.16 2.59 2.13
CA ILE A 19 7.04 3.03 1.30
C ILE A 19 5.99 3.63 2.22
N GLU A 20 5.51 4.82 1.88
CA GLU A 20 4.47 5.49 2.65
C GLU A 20 3.19 5.55 1.82
N ILE A 21 2.08 5.17 2.44
CA ILE A 21 0.76 5.23 1.81
C ILE A 21 -0.08 6.23 2.57
N VAL A 22 -0.65 7.19 1.84
CA VAL A 22 -1.56 8.19 2.40
C VAL A 22 -2.98 7.81 1.98
N THR A 23 -3.88 7.78 2.95
CA THR A 23 -5.28 7.45 2.70
C THR A 23 -6.15 8.70 2.73
N GLU A 24 -7.39 8.58 2.22
CA GLU A 24 -8.28 9.73 2.07
C GLU A 24 -8.72 10.34 3.39
N ASP A 25 -8.63 9.60 4.50
CA ASP A 25 -8.88 10.13 5.84
C ASP A 25 -7.67 10.86 6.44
N GLY A 26 -6.59 10.99 5.67
CA GLY A 26 -5.39 11.66 6.13
C GLY A 26 -4.40 10.79 6.86
N ALA A 27 -4.67 9.50 7.03
CA ALA A 27 -3.74 8.59 7.68
C ALA A 27 -2.52 8.33 6.80
N ARG A 28 -1.36 8.17 7.42
CA ARG A 28 -0.11 7.85 6.74
C ARG A 28 0.46 6.57 7.34
N VAL A 29 0.73 5.59 6.48
CA VAL A 29 1.28 4.30 6.91
C VAL A 29 2.58 4.08 6.15
N ARG A 30 3.68 3.95 6.88
CA ARG A 30 5.01 3.76 6.29
C ARG A 30 5.59 2.42 6.71
N GLY A 31 6.16 1.68 5.76
CA GLY A 31 6.79 0.42 6.04
C GLY A 31 7.08 -0.39 4.80
N LEU A 32 7.17 -1.70 4.98
CA LEU A 32 7.47 -2.66 3.92
C LEU A 32 6.18 -3.09 3.23
N VAL A 33 6.17 -3.09 1.90
CA VAL A 33 5.06 -3.63 1.13
C VAL A 33 5.14 -5.16 1.23
N LYS A 34 4.35 -5.73 2.14
CA LYS A 34 4.45 -7.13 2.52
C LYS A 34 3.74 -8.04 1.51
N SER A 35 2.51 -7.67 1.17
CA SER A 35 1.71 -8.45 0.24
C SER A 35 0.59 -7.61 -0.34
N MET A 36 0.06 -8.06 -1.47
CA MET A 36 -1.08 -7.40 -2.10
C MET A 36 -2.11 -8.44 -2.48
N LYS A 37 -3.37 -8.13 -2.20
CA LYS A 37 -4.50 -8.95 -2.64
C LYS A 37 -5.18 -8.20 -3.78
N THR A 38 -5.13 -8.78 -4.97
CA THR A 38 -5.60 -8.13 -6.18
C THR A 38 -6.90 -8.70 -6.73
N THR A 39 -7.38 -9.82 -6.17
CA THR A 39 -8.64 -10.42 -6.61
C THR A 39 -9.82 -9.72 -5.95
N GLN A 40 -10.92 -9.61 -6.68
CA GLN A 40 -12.12 -8.93 -6.21
C GLN A 40 -13.26 -9.89 -5.90
N ALA A 41 -12.96 -11.17 -5.72
CA ALA A 41 -14.01 -12.20 -5.61
C ALA A 41 -14.93 -11.98 -4.40
N LEU A 42 -14.37 -11.75 -3.22
CA LEU A 42 -15.13 -11.61 -1.98
C LEU A 42 -14.78 -10.35 -1.19
N THR A 43 -13.62 -9.75 -1.45
CA THR A 43 -13.14 -8.57 -0.72
C THR A 43 -12.53 -7.58 -1.70
N LYS A 44 -12.47 -6.32 -1.28
CA LYS A 44 -11.82 -5.29 -2.08
C LYS A 44 -10.31 -5.56 -2.17
N PRO A 45 -9.68 -5.28 -3.31
CA PRO A 45 -8.22 -5.36 -3.41
C PRO A 45 -7.56 -4.48 -2.35
N SER A 46 -6.48 -4.98 -1.78
CA SER A 46 -5.80 -4.32 -0.67
C SER A 46 -4.32 -4.60 -0.69
N VAL A 47 -3.57 -3.75 0.02
CA VAL A 47 -2.14 -3.93 0.26
C VAL A 47 -1.91 -4.06 1.76
N LYS A 48 -0.95 -4.89 2.15
CA LYS A 48 -0.54 -5.02 3.54
C LYS A 48 0.83 -4.39 3.71
N ILE A 49 0.94 -3.44 4.63
CA ILE A 49 2.18 -2.76 4.96
C ILE A 49 2.63 -3.24 6.33
N GLN A 50 3.87 -3.73 6.42
CA GLN A 50 4.47 -4.09 7.70
C GLN A 50 5.25 -2.90 8.24
N ARG A 51 4.81 -2.38 9.38
CA ARG A 51 5.45 -1.24 10.03
C ARG A 51 6.74 -1.65 10.71
N ALA A 52 7.54 -0.66 11.12
CA ALA A 52 8.83 -0.89 11.76
C ALA A 52 8.72 -1.72 13.05
N ASP A 53 7.59 -1.62 13.75
CA ASP A 53 7.34 -2.40 14.97
C ASP A 53 6.82 -3.81 14.69
N GLY A 54 6.70 -4.19 13.42
CA GLY A 54 6.19 -5.50 13.01
C GLY A 54 4.69 -5.57 12.81
N GLU A 55 3.96 -4.51 13.13
CA GLU A 55 2.52 -4.47 12.92
C GLU A 55 2.18 -4.44 11.45
N ILE A 56 1.16 -5.21 11.05
CA ILE A 56 0.71 -5.25 9.66
C ILE A 56 -0.59 -4.48 9.55
N VAL A 57 -0.61 -3.50 8.65
CA VAL A 57 -1.78 -2.66 8.39
C VAL A 57 -2.30 -3.00 6.99
N LYS A 58 -3.60 -3.29 6.91
CA LYS A 58 -4.26 -3.56 5.64
C LYS A 58 -4.92 -2.28 5.13
N ILE A 59 -4.64 -1.93 3.88
CA ILE A 59 -5.17 -0.72 3.26
C ILE A 59 -5.83 -1.12 1.94
N THR A 60 -7.11 -0.77 1.78
CA THR A 60 -7.81 -1.03 0.52
C THR A 60 -7.36 -0.01 -0.52
N PHE A 61 -7.20 -0.44 -1.76
CA PHE A 61 -6.65 0.41 -2.82
C PHE A 61 -7.51 1.65 -3.07
N ASP A 62 -8.83 1.52 -2.96
CA ASP A 62 -9.75 2.62 -3.24
C ASP A 62 -9.65 3.78 -2.24
N THR A 63 -9.05 3.54 -1.06
CA THR A 63 -8.86 4.61 -0.06
C THR A 63 -7.52 5.32 -0.20
N ILE A 64 -6.64 4.84 -1.05
CA ILE A 64 -5.30 5.41 -1.21
C ILE A 64 -5.41 6.71 -2.02
N THR A 65 -4.79 7.77 -1.51
CA THR A 65 -4.69 9.04 -2.24
C THR A 65 -3.28 9.28 -2.77
N GLU A 66 -2.26 8.72 -2.12
CA GLU A 66 -0.88 8.96 -2.51
C GLU A 66 0.00 7.79 -2.07
N ILE A 67 1.02 7.49 -2.88
CA ILE A 67 2.01 6.47 -2.59
C ILE A 67 3.39 7.11 -2.77
N LEU A 68 4.21 7.06 -1.72
CA LEU A 68 5.52 7.71 -1.69
C LEU A 68 6.61 6.68 -1.46
N ASP A 69 7.67 6.76 -2.26
CA ASP A 69 8.86 5.93 -2.09
C ASP A 69 9.95 6.79 -1.46
N HIS A 70 10.31 6.49 -0.22
CA HIS A 70 11.31 7.23 0.53
C HIS A 70 12.73 6.68 0.36
N ASN A 71 12.91 5.68 -0.47
CA ASN A 71 14.24 5.15 -0.72
C ASN A 71 15.01 6.08 -1.66
N PRO A 72 16.33 6.14 -1.52
CA PRO A 72 17.15 6.93 -2.45
C PRO A 72 17.05 6.36 -3.87
N ALA A 73 17.15 7.24 -4.83
CA ALA A 73 17.10 6.87 -6.23
C ALA A 73 18.33 6.05 -6.66
#